data_ef43564a5d358657f21fe0da15e22bf5
#
_entry.id   ef43564a5d358657f21fe0da15e22bf5
#
_cell.length_a   1.000
_cell.length_b   1.000
_cell.length_c   1.000
_cell.angle_alpha   90.00
_cell.angle_beta   90.00
_cell.angle_gamma   90.00
#
_symmetry.space_group_name_H-M   'P 1'
#
loop_
_entity.id
_entity.type
_entity.pdbx_description
1 polymer ?
#
loop_
_entity_poly.entity_id
_entity_poly.type
_entity_poly.pdbx_seq_one_letter_code
_entity_poly.pdbx_strand_id
1 'polypeptide(L)'
;NARKKNMVARLHGTGAHKPILFIGHLDVVEAPRADWATDPFQFVEKDGYYYGRGTEDMKSEDAVLVTNFIRLKKEGYKPGRDLILALTADEEGGKSNGVDWLVQNHRELIDAEFVINPDGGGVDLKNGKPVMMSMDATEKLYGDYQLEVTNPGGHSSVPRPDNSIYELAGGLMRLAKYQFPFELNSVTRAFFERMSEAETGQ
;
A
#
# COMPACT_ATOMS: atom_id res chain seq x y z
N ASN A 1 -3.57 20.11 -2.92
CA ASN A 1 -3.63 20.08 -4.39
C ASN A 1 -5.09 20.10 -4.84
N ALA A 2 -5.49 21.02 -5.73
CA ALA A 2 -6.88 21.17 -6.17
C ALA A 2 -7.46 19.94 -6.92
N ARG A 3 -6.59 19.07 -7.43
CA ARG A 3 -6.97 17.85 -8.18
C ARG A 3 -7.01 16.60 -7.31
N LYS A 4 -6.33 16.60 -6.15
CA LYS A 4 -6.25 15.46 -5.24
C LYS A 4 -7.05 15.80 -4.00
N LYS A 5 -8.04 14.99 -3.70
CA LYS A 5 -8.97 15.24 -2.60
C LYS A 5 -9.14 13.99 -1.76
N ASN A 6 -9.24 14.19 -0.46
CA ASN A 6 -9.62 13.15 0.47
C ASN A 6 -11.13 13.23 0.76
N MET A 7 -11.74 12.12 1.08
CA MET A 7 -13.11 12.04 1.58
C MET A 7 -13.06 11.43 2.98
N VAL A 8 -13.73 12.09 3.94
CA VAL A 8 -13.92 11.52 5.28
C VAL A 8 -15.40 11.48 5.61
N ALA A 9 -15.88 10.35 6.03
CA ALA A 9 -17.25 10.15 6.49
C ALA A 9 -17.24 9.54 7.90
N ARG A 10 -18.25 9.90 8.72
CA ARG A 10 -18.39 9.40 10.08
C ARG A 10 -19.80 8.88 10.32
N LEU A 11 -19.91 7.64 10.77
CA LEU A 11 -21.12 7.07 11.32
C LEU A 11 -21.03 7.14 12.85
N HIS A 12 -21.88 7.99 13.45
CA HIS A 12 -21.89 8.18 14.89
C HIS A 12 -22.46 6.97 15.63
N GLY A 13 -21.71 6.54 16.63
CA GLY A 13 -22.10 5.51 17.57
C GLY A 13 -22.63 6.08 18.90
N THR A 14 -22.62 5.27 19.95
CA THR A 14 -23.03 5.68 21.29
C THR A 14 -21.96 6.44 22.08
N GLY A 15 -20.71 6.44 21.60
CA GLY A 15 -19.58 7.06 22.28
C GLY A 15 -19.03 6.27 23.47
N ALA A 16 -19.44 5.01 23.63
CA ALA A 16 -18.93 4.15 24.73
C ALA A 16 -17.43 3.84 24.61
N HIS A 17 -16.89 3.90 23.39
CA HIS A 17 -15.48 3.65 23.08
C HIS A 17 -14.96 4.70 22.11
N LYS A 18 -13.62 4.84 22.00
CA LYS A 18 -12.96 5.67 21.01
C LYS A 18 -13.24 5.15 19.59
N PRO A 19 -13.19 6.01 18.57
CA PRO A 19 -13.49 5.63 17.19
C PRO A 19 -12.62 4.51 16.63
N ILE A 20 -13.11 3.86 15.55
CA ILE A 20 -12.30 3.06 14.62
C ILE A 20 -12.28 3.79 13.28
N LEU A 21 -11.10 3.88 12.69
CA LEU A 21 -10.89 4.39 11.34
C LEU A 21 -10.73 3.23 10.37
N PHE A 22 -11.50 3.25 9.29
CA PHE A 22 -11.29 2.45 8.09
C PHE A 22 -10.70 3.36 7.03
N ILE A 23 -9.59 2.93 6.43
CA ILE A 23 -8.85 3.75 5.48
C ILE A 23 -8.67 2.99 4.16
N GLY A 24 -8.71 3.72 3.06
CA GLY A 24 -8.37 3.24 1.73
C GLY A 24 -7.86 4.37 0.86
N HIS A 25 -7.40 4.06 -0.36
CA HIS A 25 -6.90 5.06 -1.29
C HIS A 25 -7.61 5.03 -2.64
N LEU A 26 -7.79 6.22 -3.23
CA LEU A 26 -8.55 6.44 -4.46
C LEU A 26 -7.69 6.45 -5.72
N ASP A 27 -6.39 6.69 -5.57
CA ASP A 27 -5.46 6.72 -6.69
C ASP A 27 -5.02 5.32 -7.09
N VAL A 28 -4.27 5.26 -8.15
CA VAL A 28 -3.76 4.02 -8.73
C VAL A 28 -2.40 4.27 -9.35
N VAL A 29 -1.56 3.25 -9.42
CA VAL A 29 -0.28 3.28 -10.15
C VAL A 29 -0.52 3.56 -11.64
N GLU A 30 0.43 4.19 -12.29
CA GLU A 30 0.41 4.42 -13.74
C GLU A 30 0.23 3.10 -14.52
N ALA A 31 -0.51 3.17 -15.60
CA ALA A 31 -0.78 2.03 -16.45
C ALA A 31 -0.64 2.42 -17.93
N PRO A 32 0.58 2.37 -18.51
CA PRO A 32 0.78 2.62 -19.93
C PRO A 32 -0.02 1.63 -20.75
N ARG A 33 -0.82 2.13 -21.70
CA ARG A 33 -1.71 1.28 -22.53
C ARG A 33 -0.96 0.16 -23.26
N ALA A 34 0.31 0.38 -23.58
CA ALA A 34 1.14 -0.60 -24.28
C ALA A 34 1.40 -1.89 -23.49
N ASP A 35 1.30 -1.81 -22.16
CA ASP A 35 1.56 -2.93 -21.26
C ASP A 35 0.31 -3.80 -20.99
N TRP A 36 -0.84 -3.41 -21.59
CA TRP A 36 -2.12 -4.04 -21.31
C TRP A 36 -2.80 -4.62 -22.55
N ALA A 37 -3.37 -5.82 -22.41
CA ALA A 37 -4.18 -6.44 -23.45
C ALA A 37 -5.54 -5.73 -23.65
N THR A 38 -6.10 -5.17 -22.56
CA THR A 38 -7.33 -4.36 -22.55
C THR A 38 -6.98 -2.91 -22.20
N ASP A 39 -7.94 -1.99 -22.29
CA ASP A 39 -7.74 -0.64 -21.77
C ASP A 39 -7.67 -0.69 -20.24
N PRO A 40 -6.55 -0.27 -19.61
CA PRO A 40 -6.38 -0.37 -18.17
C PRO A 40 -7.38 0.47 -17.36
N PHE A 41 -7.98 1.50 -17.96
CA PHE A 41 -8.95 2.39 -17.32
C PHE A 41 -10.40 2.12 -17.72
N GLN A 42 -10.64 1.01 -18.45
CA GLN A 42 -11.98 0.47 -18.67
C GLN A 42 -12.17 -0.80 -17.85
N PHE A 43 -13.16 -0.78 -16.97
CA PHE A 43 -13.57 -1.96 -16.21
C PHE A 43 -14.15 -3.02 -17.15
N VAL A 44 -13.56 -4.20 -17.18
CA VAL A 44 -13.98 -5.32 -18.02
C VAL A 44 -14.23 -6.54 -17.15
N GLU A 45 -15.43 -7.11 -17.25
CA GLU A 45 -15.75 -8.43 -16.69
C GLU A 45 -15.63 -9.48 -17.80
N LYS A 46 -14.76 -10.46 -17.61
CA LYS A 46 -14.53 -11.54 -18.57
C LYS A 46 -14.07 -12.81 -17.87
N ASP A 47 -14.63 -13.95 -18.25
CA ASP A 47 -14.24 -15.28 -17.77
C ASP A 47 -14.29 -15.41 -16.22
N GLY A 48 -15.18 -14.66 -15.56
CA GLY A 48 -15.32 -14.65 -14.09
C GLY A 48 -14.29 -13.78 -13.36
N TYR A 49 -13.53 -12.98 -14.08
CA TYR A 49 -12.55 -12.04 -13.54
C TYR A 49 -12.87 -10.60 -13.92
N TYR A 50 -12.42 -9.68 -13.07
CA TYR A 50 -12.48 -8.25 -13.30
C TYR A 50 -11.11 -7.71 -13.70
N TYR A 51 -11.05 -7.00 -14.83
CA TYR A 51 -9.82 -6.44 -15.38
C TYR A 51 -9.90 -4.92 -15.37
N GLY A 52 -8.82 -4.30 -14.92
CA GLY A 52 -8.65 -2.85 -14.91
C GLY A 52 -7.63 -2.43 -13.87
N ARG A 53 -6.94 -1.32 -14.09
CA ARG A 53 -6.05 -0.75 -13.09
C ARG A 53 -6.88 -0.29 -11.87
N GLY A 54 -6.51 -0.75 -10.67
CA GLY A 54 -7.21 -0.44 -9.43
C GLY A 54 -8.40 -1.35 -9.11
N THR A 55 -8.65 -2.43 -9.90
CA THR A 55 -9.73 -3.39 -9.57
C THR A 55 -9.43 -4.20 -8.31
N GLU A 56 -8.18 -4.47 -8.02
CA GLU A 56 -7.70 -5.13 -6.82
C GLU A 56 -7.16 -4.09 -5.84
N ASP A 57 -6.24 -3.30 -6.24
CA ASP A 57 -5.55 -2.27 -5.46
C ASP A 57 -6.10 -0.87 -5.84
N MET A 58 -6.97 -0.26 -4.96
CA MET A 58 -7.77 -0.99 -3.96
C MET A 58 -9.25 -0.60 -4.06
N LYS A 59 -9.77 -0.38 -5.31
CA LYS A 59 -11.16 0.10 -5.49
C LYS A 59 -12.22 -0.94 -5.15
N SER A 60 -11.89 -2.24 -5.16
CA SER A 60 -12.78 -3.29 -4.67
C SER A 60 -13.05 -3.13 -3.17
N GLU A 61 -12.01 -2.93 -2.40
CA GLU A 61 -12.06 -2.72 -0.95
C GLU A 61 -12.75 -1.40 -0.63
N ASP A 62 -12.43 -0.33 -1.35
CA ASP A 62 -13.12 0.95 -1.23
C ASP A 62 -14.63 0.80 -1.45
N ALA A 63 -15.03 0.07 -2.48
CA ALA A 63 -16.45 -0.19 -2.77
C ALA A 63 -17.13 -0.98 -1.64
N VAL A 64 -16.45 -1.97 -1.07
CA VAL A 64 -16.94 -2.74 0.08
C VAL A 64 -17.09 -1.85 1.31
N LEU A 65 -16.09 -1.03 1.62
CA LEU A 65 -16.14 -0.10 2.76
C LEU A 65 -17.30 0.89 2.61
N VAL A 66 -17.39 1.57 1.47
CA VAL A 66 -18.49 2.53 1.20
C VAL A 66 -19.84 1.86 1.29
N THR A 67 -20.01 0.69 0.67
CA THR A 67 -21.27 -0.05 0.67
C THR A 67 -21.69 -0.44 2.09
N ASN A 68 -20.75 -0.89 2.92
CA ASN A 68 -21.03 -1.22 4.31
C ASN A 68 -21.45 0.01 5.12
N PHE A 69 -20.78 1.16 4.95
CA PHE A 69 -21.17 2.39 5.64
C PHE A 69 -22.59 2.84 5.23
N ILE A 70 -22.92 2.77 3.94
CA ILE A 70 -24.26 3.06 3.43
C ILE A 70 -25.29 2.09 4.02
N ARG A 71 -24.99 0.79 4.03
CA ARG A 71 -25.86 -0.26 4.58
C ARG A 71 -26.12 -0.03 6.06
N LEU A 72 -25.08 0.11 6.87
CA LEU A 72 -25.18 0.34 8.31
C LEU A 72 -26.02 1.59 8.62
N LYS A 73 -25.81 2.66 7.85
CA LYS A 73 -26.61 3.88 7.98
C LYS A 73 -28.10 3.65 7.66
N LYS A 74 -28.40 2.92 6.57
CA LYS A 74 -29.79 2.59 6.18
C LYS A 74 -30.47 1.68 7.19
N GLU A 75 -29.76 0.73 7.78
CA GLU A 75 -30.26 -0.19 8.80
C GLU A 75 -30.46 0.50 10.17
N GLY A 76 -30.04 1.76 10.31
CA GLY A 76 -30.10 2.48 11.58
C GLY A 76 -29.18 1.91 12.65
N TYR A 77 -28.11 1.20 12.24
CA TYR A 77 -27.16 0.60 13.16
C TYR A 77 -26.44 1.66 14.00
N LYS A 78 -26.42 1.44 15.31
CA LYS A 78 -25.74 2.30 16.26
C LYS A 78 -24.62 1.53 16.97
N PRO A 79 -23.38 1.63 16.48
CA PRO A 79 -22.23 0.96 17.10
C PRO A 79 -21.88 1.58 18.47
N GLY A 80 -21.14 0.85 19.29
CA GLY A 80 -20.63 1.34 20.57
C GLY A 80 -19.60 2.46 20.45
N ARG A 81 -19.09 2.71 19.25
CA ARG A 81 -18.09 3.74 18.91
C ARG A 81 -18.36 4.35 17.55
N ASP A 82 -17.82 5.52 17.29
CA ASP A 82 -17.88 6.09 15.95
C ASP A 82 -17.09 5.23 14.97
N LEU A 83 -17.63 5.04 13.78
CA LEU A 83 -16.92 4.46 12.64
C LEU A 83 -16.56 5.59 11.70
N ILE A 84 -15.29 5.70 11.37
CA ILE A 84 -14.76 6.72 10.46
C ILE A 84 -14.32 5.99 9.20
N LEU A 85 -14.66 6.53 8.03
CA LEU A 85 -14.15 6.10 6.73
C LEU A 85 -13.34 7.25 6.15
N ALA A 86 -12.08 7.01 5.81
CA ALA A 86 -11.23 7.94 5.08
C ALA A 86 -10.78 7.29 3.78
N LEU A 87 -11.18 7.88 2.64
CA LEU A 87 -10.63 7.53 1.33
C LEU A 87 -9.69 8.64 0.89
N THR A 88 -8.44 8.30 0.68
CA THR A 88 -7.35 9.26 0.51
C THR A 88 -6.80 9.25 -0.90
N ALA A 89 -6.05 10.26 -1.25
CA ALA A 89 -5.40 10.41 -2.53
C ALA A 89 -3.88 10.34 -2.39
N ASP A 90 -3.21 9.92 -3.47
CA ASP A 90 -1.75 10.00 -3.61
C ASP A 90 -0.99 9.07 -2.64
N GLU A 91 -1.54 7.87 -2.43
CA GLU A 91 -0.89 6.80 -1.65
C GLU A 91 0.24 6.18 -2.44
N GLU A 92 0.03 5.89 -3.71
CA GLU A 92 0.86 5.14 -4.65
C GLU A 92 2.19 5.83 -5.06
N GLY A 93 2.71 6.69 -4.23
CA GLY A 93 4.02 7.33 -4.42
C GLY A 93 3.96 8.80 -4.84
N GLY A 94 2.83 9.44 -4.68
CA GLY A 94 2.69 10.86 -4.95
C GLY A 94 3.29 11.77 -3.86
N LYS A 95 3.59 13.01 -4.25
CA LYS A 95 4.16 14.02 -3.33
C LYS A 95 3.12 14.72 -2.44
N SER A 96 1.85 14.35 -2.56
CA SER A 96 0.72 14.98 -1.87
C SER A 96 -0.11 13.93 -1.12
N ASN A 97 0.56 12.99 -0.45
CA ASN A 97 -0.07 11.89 0.27
C ASN A 97 -1.20 12.40 1.16
N GLY A 98 -2.39 11.84 0.94
CA GLY A 98 -3.62 12.30 1.58
C GLY A 98 -3.70 12.01 3.06
N VAL A 99 -3.11 10.89 3.50
CA VAL A 99 -3.05 10.52 4.92
C VAL A 99 -2.15 11.49 5.67
N ASP A 100 -0.95 11.76 5.13
CA ASP A 100 -0.01 12.70 5.73
C ASP A 100 -0.66 14.09 5.86
N TRP A 101 -1.35 14.54 4.80
CA TRP A 101 -2.07 15.82 4.84
C TRP A 101 -3.17 15.84 5.91
N LEU A 102 -3.95 14.77 6.07
CA LEU A 102 -5.00 14.67 7.10
C LEU A 102 -4.40 14.69 8.50
N VAL A 103 -3.32 13.94 8.72
CA VAL A 103 -2.62 13.90 10.02
C VAL A 103 -2.10 15.29 10.43
N GLN A 104 -1.55 16.04 9.47
CA GLN A 104 -0.96 17.36 9.74
C GLN A 104 -2.00 18.48 9.86
N ASN A 105 -3.10 18.42 9.13
CA ASN A 105 -4.01 19.55 9.00
C ASN A 105 -5.43 19.29 9.56
N HIS A 106 -5.85 18.04 9.66
CA HIS A 106 -7.21 17.66 10.04
C HIS A 106 -7.26 16.37 10.84
N ARG A 107 -6.33 16.20 11.77
CA ARG A 107 -6.22 15.01 12.60
C ARG A 107 -7.52 14.70 13.34
N GLU A 108 -8.26 15.72 13.76
CA GLU A 108 -9.55 15.60 14.46
C GLU A 108 -10.61 14.82 13.67
N LEU A 109 -10.50 14.80 12.35
CA LEU A 109 -11.42 14.04 11.49
C LEU A 109 -11.15 12.54 11.50
N ILE A 110 -9.90 12.14 11.75
CA ILE A 110 -9.43 10.76 11.62
C ILE A 110 -8.87 10.18 12.92
N ASP A 111 -8.88 10.92 14.02
CA ASP A 111 -8.36 10.42 15.30
C ASP A 111 -9.18 9.22 15.79
N ALA A 112 -8.51 8.09 16.00
CA ALA A 112 -9.12 6.81 16.30
C ALA A 112 -8.25 5.96 17.22
N GLU A 113 -8.85 4.98 17.89
CA GLU A 113 -8.13 4.00 18.71
C GLU A 113 -7.46 2.92 17.86
N PHE A 114 -8.13 2.53 16.78
CA PHE A 114 -7.66 1.54 15.83
C PHE A 114 -7.82 2.07 14.41
N VAL A 115 -6.89 1.68 13.55
CA VAL A 115 -6.97 1.90 12.10
C VAL A 115 -6.99 0.53 11.43
N ILE A 116 -7.94 0.34 10.52
CA ILE A 116 -8.08 -0.85 9.70
C ILE A 116 -7.88 -0.42 8.25
N ASN A 117 -6.83 -0.96 7.64
CA ASN A 117 -6.53 -0.80 6.23
C ASN A 117 -6.67 -2.17 5.55
N PRO A 118 -7.63 -2.36 4.62
CA PRO A 118 -7.79 -3.63 3.91
C PRO A 118 -6.85 -3.80 2.71
N ASP A 119 -5.95 -2.87 2.48
CA ASP A 119 -5.00 -2.83 1.37
C ASP A 119 -3.83 -3.83 1.51
N GLY A 120 -3.84 -4.65 2.53
CA GLY A 120 -2.85 -5.68 2.79
C GLY A 120 -3.42 -6.86 3.56
N GLY A 121 -2.63 -7.93 3.63
CA GLY A 121 -3.08 -9.16 4.24
C GLY A 121 -4.05 -9.95 3.36
N GLY A 122 -4.88 -10.77 3.97
CA GLY A 122 -5.89 -11.53 3.24
C GLY A 122 -6.22 -12.88 3.86
N VAL A 123 -7.05 -13.63 3.14
CA VAL A 123 -7.43 -15.00 3.51
C VAL A 123 -6.98 -15.96 2.42
N ASP A 124 -6.07 -16.85 2.78
CA ASP A 124 -5.64 -17.93 1.89
C ASP A 124 -6.65 -19.07 1.90
N LEU A 125 -7.02 -19.52 0.69
CA LEU A 125 -7.94 -20.62 0.50
C LEU A 125 -7.20 -21.83 -0.07
N LYS A 126 -7.41 -23.00 0.53
CA LYS A 126 -6.99 -24.29 -0.03
C LYS A 126 -8.22 -25.14 -0.31
N ASN A 127 -8.45 -25.46 -1.60
CA ASN A 127 -9.65 -26.19 -2.03
C ASN A 127 -10.97 -25.51 -1.57
N GLY A 128 -11.03 -24.18 -1.65
CA GLY A 128 -12.19 -23.39 -1.25
C GLY A 128 -12.41 -23.24 0.26
N LYS A 129 -11.48 -23.72 1.09
CA LYS A 129 -11.55 -23.60 2.55
C LYS A 129 -10.49 -22.62 3.04
N PRO A 130 -10.84 -21.67 3.94
CA PRO A 130 -9.87 -20.80 4.57
C PRO A 130 -8.84 -21.61 5.35
N VAL A 131 -7.55 -21.38 5.11
CA VAL A 131 -6.45 -22.03 5.81
C VAL A 131 -5.61 -21.05 6.62
N MET A 132 -5.55 -19.81 6.20
CA MET A 132 -4.81 -18.75 6.91
C MET A 132 -5.49 -17.41 6.68
N MET A 133 -5.46 -16.56 7.70
CA MET A 133 -5.74 -15.15 7.61
C MET A 133 -4.50 -14.38 8.04
N SER A 134 -3.97 -13.54 7.16
CA SER A 134 -2.81 -12.69 7.43
C SER A 134 -3.24 -11.24 7.66
N MET A 135 -2.50 -10.56 8.54
CA MET A 135 -2.60 -9.13 8.79
C MET A 135 -1.20 -8.56 8.85
N ASP A 136 -0.95 -7.51 8.09
CA ASP A 136 0.31 -6.80 8.14
C ASP A 136 0.31 -5.84 9.32
N ALA A 137 1.29 -5.96 10.18
CA ALA A 137 1.41 -5.14 11.39
C ALA A 137 2.69 -4.29 11.39
N THR A 138 3.58 -4.52 10.43
CA THR A 138 4.79 -3.72 10.20
C THR A 138 5.12 -3.70 8.72
N GLU A 139 5.70 -2.61 8.26
CA GLU A 139 6.19 -2.45 6.89
C GLU A 139 7.66 -2.10 6.87
N LYS A 140 8.31 -2.39 5.75
CA LYS A 140 9.67 -1.93 5.46
C LYS A 140 9.63 -0.46 5.07
N LEU A 141 10.66 0.28 5.49
CA LEU A 141 10.81 1.66 5.04
C LEU A 141 11.26 1.67 3.57
N TYR A 142 10.56 2.45 2.78
CA TYR A 142 10.95 2.75 1.40
C TYR A 142 12.09 3.78 1.39
N GLY A 143 13.05 3.60 0.51
CA GLY A 143 14.15 4.54 0.34
C GLY A 143 14.67 4.57 -1.09
N ASP A 144 14.63 5.73 -1.71
CA ASP A 144 15.29 6.01 -2.97
C ASP A 144 16.74 6.46 -2.74
N TYR A 145 17.64 5.90 -3.54
CA TYR A 145 19.04 6.26 -3.49
C TYR A 145 19.54 6.62 -4.90
N GLN A 146 20.20 7.76 -5.00
CA GLN A 146 20.87 8.18 -6.22
C GLN A 146 22.38 7.98 -6.07
N LEU A 147 22.98 7.24 -7.00
CA LEU A 147 24.43 7.14 -7.11
C LEU A 147 24.91 8.06 -8.23
N GLU A 148 25.82 8.95 -7.92
CA GLU A 148 26.37 9.91 -8.88
C GLU A 148 27.90 9.86 -8.81
N VAL A 149 28.54 9.83 -9.96
CA VAL A 149 29.98 9.96 -10.12
C VAL A 149 30.27 11.03 -11.15
N THR A 150 31.05 12.01 -10.78
CA THR A 150 31.44 13.12 -11.64
C THR A 150 32.93 13.12 -11.87
N ASN A 151 33.37 13.55 -13.06
CA ASN A 151 34.75 13.86 -13.35
C ASN A 151 34.86 15.11 -14.24
N PRO A 152 36.06 15.69 -14.39
CA PRO A 152 36.25 16.89 -15.23
C PRO A 152 35.97 16.68 -16.73
N GLY A 153 35.75 15.43 -17.17
CA GLY A 153 35.61 15.09 -18.58
C GLY A 153 36.96 15.05 -19.31
N GLY A 154 36.92 14.92 -20.63
CA GLY A 154 38.10 14.87 -21.47
C GLY A 154 37.75 14.57 -22.92
N HIS A 155 38.74 14.60 -23.80
CA HIS A 155 38.56 14.24 -25.20
C HIS A 155 38.54 12.73 -25.39
N SER A 156 37.60 12.20 -26.15
CA SER A 156 37.41 10.74 -26.34
C SER A 156 38.62 10.01 -26.93
N SER A 157 39.48 10.69 -27.69
CA SER A 157 40.71 10.14 -28.23
C SER A 157 41.88 10.08 -27.23
N VAL A 158 41.70 10.64 -26.05
CA VAL A 158 42.71 10.64 -24.97
C VAL A 158 42.12 9.89 -23.78
N PRO A 159 42.34 8.54 -23.70
CA PRO A 159 41.74 7.76 -22.65
C PRO A 159 42.32 8.15 -21.28
N ARG A 160 41.41 8.22 -20.28
CA ARG A 160 41.74 8.55 -18.90
C ARG A 160 41.46 7.34 -18.01
N PRO A 161 42.29 7.09 -16.98
CA PRO A 161 42.05 6.02 -16.02
C PRO A 161 40.85 6.32 -15.08
N ASP A 162 40.49 7.59 -14.87
CA ASP A 162 39.41 8.08 -14.01
C ASP A 162 38.08 8.23 -14.79
N ASN A 163 37.58 7.13 -15.30
CA ASN A 163 36.34 7.13 -16.06
C ASN A 163 35.13 6.95 -15.12
N SER A 164 34.25 7.95 -15.03
CA SER A 164 33.09 7.95 -14.15
C SER A 164 32.09 6.82 -14.44
N ILE A 165 32.02 6.35 -15.70
CA ILE A 165 31.17 5.19 -16.06
C ILE A 165 31.70 3.92 -15.36
N TYR A 166 33.02 3.69 -15.40
CA TYR A 166 33.61 2.52 -14.78
C TYR A 166 33.59 2.61 -13.26
N GLU A 167 33.74 3.80 -12.70
CA GLU A 167 33.64 4.02 -11.25
C GLU A 167 32.22 3.78 -10.75
N LEU A 168 31.20 4.27 -11.47
CA LEU A 168 29.80 4.00 -11.16
C LEU A 168 29.48 2.51 -11.29
N ALA A 169 29.93 1.84 -12.36
CA ALA A 169 29.75 0.41 -12.55
C ALA A 169 30.42 -0.40 -11.41
N GLY A 170 31.60 0.01 -10.97
CA GLY A 170 32.27 -0.57 -9.81
C GLY A 170 31.49 -0.38 -8.51
N GLY A 171 30.84 0.76 -8.33
CA GLY A 171 29.91 1.04 -7.22
C GLY A 171 28.71 0.10 -7.24
N LEU A 172 28.05 -0.02 -8.38
CA LEU A 172 26.92 -0.92 -8.58
C LEU A 172 27.28 -2.39 -8.34
N MET A 173 28.46 -2.82 -8.79
CA MET A 173 28.93 -4.19 -8.54
C MET A 173 29.21 -4.48 -7.07
N ARG A 174 29.62 -3.49 -6.29
CA ARG A 174 29.72 -3.63 -4.82
C ARG A 174 28.35 -3.70 -4.17
N LEU A 175 27.42 -2.85 -4.60
CA LEU A 175 26.05 -2.86 -4.11
C LEU A 175 25.35 -4.19 -4.39
N ALA A 176 25.54 -4.76 -5.60
CA ALA A 176 24.97 -6.05 -5.97
C ALA A 176 25.46 -7.23 -5.11
N LYS A 177 26.62 -7.08 -4.47
CA LYS A 177 27.16 -8.08 -3.55
C LYS A 177 26.84 -7.83 -2.08
N TYR A 178 26.26 -6.67 -1.78
CA TYR A 178 25.88 -6.32 -0.42
C TYR A 178 24.69 -7.17 0.03
N GLN A 179 24.84 -7.81 1.17
CA GLN A 179 23.75 -8.54 1.80
C GLN A 179 23.27 -7.76 3.02
N PHE A 180 22.02 -7.42 3.02
CA PHE A 180 21.41 -6.76 4.19
C PHE A 180 21.45 -7.71 5.38
N PRO A 181 21.70 -7.20 6.60
CA PRO A 181 21.59 -7.98 7.81
C PRO A 181 20.18 -8.58 7.91
N PHE A 182 20.13 -9.86 8.28
CA PHE A 182 18.87 -10.50 8.55
C PHE A 182 18.43 -10.20 9.99
N GLU A 183 17.28 -9.56 10.14
CA GLU A 183 16.70 -9.25 11.45
C GLU A 183 15.23 -9.73 11.49
N LEU A 184 14.88 -10.42 12.57
CA LEU A 184 13.49 -10.78 12.87
C LEU A 184 12.98 -9.85 13.98
N ASN A 185 12.02 -9.00 13.66
CA ASN A 185 11.24 -8.34 14.68
C ASN A 185 10.19 -9.31 15.26
N SER A 186 9.46 -8.88 16.29
CA SER A 186 8.45 -9.72 16.94
C SER A 186 7.32 -10.17 16.01
N VAL A 187 6.91 -9.32 15.06
CA VAL A 187 5.86 -9.61 14.09
C VAL A 187 6.32 -10.65 13.09
N THR A 188 7.50 -10.45 12.49
CA THR A 188 8.06 -11.39 11.51
C THR A 188 8.36 -12.74 12.13
N ARG A 189 8.82 -12.77 13.39
CA ARG A 189 9.01 -14.01 14.14
C ARG A 189 7.71 -14.74 14.34
N ALA A 190 6.67 -14.07 14.85
CA ALA A 190 5.36 -14.66 15.06
C ALA A 190 4.75 -15.20 13.76
N PHE A 191 4.93 -14.50 12.65
CA PHE A 191 4.50 -14.96 11.33
C PHE A 191 5.15 -16.30 10.95
N PHE A 192 6.48 -16.42 11.04
CA PHE A 192 7.17 -17.65 10.69
C PHE A 192 6.85 -18.80 11.65
N GLU A 193 6.67 -18.53 12.95
CA GLU A 193 6.25 -19.52 13.93
C GLU A 193 4.86 -20.08 13.57
N ARG A 194 3.90 -19.21 13.25
CA ARG A 194 2.55 -19.63 12.83
C ARG A 194 2.54 -20.39 11.50
N MET A 195 3.32 -19.93 10.52
CA MET A 195 3.44 -20.65 9.25
C MET A 195 4.00 -22.06 9.46
N SER A 196 5.00 -22.23 10.32
CA SER A 196 5.58 -23.55 10.59
C SER A 196 4.57 -24.51 11.24
N GLU A 197 3.64 -24.00 12.05
CA GLU A 197 2.54 -24.80 12.62
C GLU A 197 1.53 -25.23 11.55
N ALA A 198 1.26 -24.36 10.56
CA ALA A 198 0.31 -24.64 9.48
C ALA A 198 0.86 -25.60 8.41
N GLU A 199 2.17 -25.61 8.19
CA GLU A 199 2.87 -26.49 7.23
C GLU A 199 3.32 -27.83 7.82
N THR A 200 2.70 -28.32 8.88
CA THR A 200 3.01 -29.62 9.44
C THR A 200 2.74 -30.72 8.43
N GLY A 201 3.81 -31.27 7.83
CA GLY A 201 3.76 -32.52 7.12
C GLY A 201 4.22 -32.52 5.65
N GLN A 202 5.27 -31.79 5.30
CA GLN A 202 6.06 -32.11 4.11
C GLN A 202 7.47 -32.54 4.50
#